data_46cbdb3abf1d0bdf322c7eb33697ab7b
#
_entry.id   46cbdb3abf1d0bdf322c7eb33697ab7b
#
_cell.length_a   1.000
_cell.length_b   1.000
_cell.length_c   1.000
_cell.angle_alpha   90.00
_cell.angle_beta   90.00
_cell.angle_gamma   90.00
#
_symmetry.space_group_name_H-M   'P 1'
#
loop_
_entity.id
_entity.type
_entity.pdbx_description
1 polymer ?
#
loop_
_entity_poly.entity_id
_entity_poly.type
_entity_poly.pdbx_seq_one_letter_code
_entity_poly.pdbx_strand_id
1 'polypeptide(L)'
;MRALSCDFFETYIKDAKQTEIAPVPKYIKKRLYEHIEGILAGGAADDERVLEAIANHVITESYHHGNRTTKHNAIRNGLRYARVPSGKACAFCLMLASRGFVYHSKTSAGEDKGHYHNHCHCAVVAGNLKMKVSGYDPDGLNERMNELAASLGIDDWAAAAADKELTKVLNRELAERDRCWVLNGKVPFVEFENKLAKKNAHDHEIEQAKRLSRHGIKCVFQVDYERVDKKGTLIGKPDLSNGIELKSLTNTSNLERRIKKSLHNAKRKKGFKSCNFDATGTSFSNDEIYKAINSQAMKKRINRVSFIDRNGDYHVIKIRGATAPGQNPEVFAPH
;
A
#
# COMPACT_ATOMS: atom_id res chain seq x y z
N MET A 1 -25.87 3.95 -11.53
CA MET A 1 -25.27 2.62 -11.30
C MET A 1 -26.13 1.45 -11.78
N ARG A 2 -27.49 1.55 -11.74
CA ARG A 2 -28.39 0.50 -12.25
C ARG A 2 -28.24 0.29 -13.77
N ALA A 3 -28.08 1.35 -14.54
CA ALA A 3 -27.96 1.31 -16.00
C ALA A 3 -26.69 0.58 -16.48
N LEU A 4 -25.52 0.90 -15.95
CA LEU A 4 -24.25 0.39 -16.47
C LEU A 4 -24.04 -1.13 -16.31
N SER A 5 -24.59 -1.76 -15.26
CA SER A 5 -24.46 -3.21 -15.09
C SER A 5 -25.48 -4.00 -15.90
N CYS A 6 -26.68 -3.44 -16.14
CA CYS A 6 -27.70 -4.08 -16.95
C CYS A 6 -27.35 -3.99 -18.45
N ASP A 7 -26.99 -2.81 -18.91
CA ASP A 7 -26.63 -2.56 -20.32
C ASP A 7 -25.47 -3.44 -20.79
N PHE A 8 -24.49 -3.74 -19.92
CA PHE A 8 -23.39 -4.63 -20.27
C PHE A 8 -23.87 -6.03 -20.64
N PHE A 9 -24.73 -6.65 -19.83
CA PHE A 9 -25.21 -8.00 -20.08
C PHE A 9 -26.10 -8.06 -21.33
N GLU A 10 -26.95 -7.06 -21.55
CA GLU A 10 -27.85 -6.99 -22.68
C GLU A 10 -27.15 -6.67 -23.98
N THR A 11 -26.07 -5.84 -23.93
CA THR A 11 -25.34 -5.39 -25.13
C THR A 11 -24.26 -6.38 -25.57
N TYR A 12 -23.56 -7.03 -24.63
CA TYR A 12 -22.34 -7.78 -24.91
C TYR A 12 -22.48 -9.30 -24.81
N ILE A 13 -23.62 -9.81 -24.32
CA ILE A 13 -23.82 -11.25 -24.17
C ILE A 13 -25.01 -11.67 -25.01
N LYS A 14 -24.73 -12.35 -26.11
CA LYS A 14 -25.77 -12.96 -26.95
C LYS A 14 -26.54 -13.97 -26.11
N ASP A 15 -27.89 -13.89 -26.15
CA ASP A 15 -28.80 -14.75 -25.40
C ASP A 15 -28.65 -14.62 -23.84
N ALA A 16 -28.24 -13.44 -23.35
CA ALA A 16 -28.20 -13.18 -21.93
C ALA A 16 -29.57 -13.36 -21.29
N LYS A 17 -29.63 -14.07 -20.15
CA LYS A 17 -30.84 -14.10 -19.33
C LYS A 17 -31.12 -12.69 -18.83
N GLN A 18 -32.39 -12.33 -18.79
CA GLN A 18 -32.82 -11.03 -18.26
C GLN A 18 -32.09 -10.71 -16.94
N THR A 19 -31.55 -9.51 -16.87
CA THR A 19 -30.81 -9.09 -15.68
C THR A 19 -31.70 -8.95 -14.47
N GLU A 20 -31.26 -9.48 -13.34
CA GLU A 20 -31.96 -9.42 -12.08
C GLU A 20 -31.18 -8.63 -11.05
N ILE A 21 -31.88 -7.86 -10.23
CA ILE A 21 -31.27 -7.19 -9.09
C ILE A 21 -31.05 -8.24 -7.99
N ALA A 22 -29.81 -8.32 -7.49
CA ALA A 22 -29.50 -9.23 -6.39
C ALA A 22 -30.34 -8.88 -5.14
N PRO A 23 -30.82 -9.88 -4.37
CA PRO A 23 -31.58 -9.61 -3.15
C PRO A 23 -30.73 -8.83 -2.13
N VAL A 24 -31.39 -7.90 -1.44
CA VAL A 24 -30.74 -7.11 -0.38
C VAL A 24 -30.53 -8.00 0.86
N PRO A 25 -29.30 -8.16 1.34
CA PRO A 25 -29.03 -8.98 2.53
C PRO A 25 -29.69 -8.42 3.80
N LYS A 26 -30.28 -9.29 4.60
CA LYS A 26 -30.96 -8.90 5.85
C LYS A 26 -30.05 -8.24 6.88
N TYR A 27 -28.75 -8.54 6.86
CA TYR A 27 -27.77 -7.98 7.80
C TYR A 27 -27.44 -6.50 7.60
N ILE A 28 -27.79 -5.88 6.46
CA ILE A 28 -27.47 -4.48 6.16
C ILE A 28 -28.09 -3.55 7.20
N LYS A 29 -29.37 -3.74 7.53
CA LYS A 29 -30.02 -2.95 8.57
C LYS A 29 -29.35 -3.10 9.93
N LYS A 30 -29.05 -4.36 10.32
CA LYS A 30 -28.40 -4.66 11.60
C LYS A 30 -27.06 -3.93 11.73
N ARG A 31 -26.23 -3.99 10.68
CA ARG A 31 -24.92 -3.30 10.67
C ARG A 31 -25.03 -1.78 10.81
N LEU A 32 -26.05 -1.18 10.17
CA LEU A 32 -26.27 0.25 10.30
C LEU A 32 -26.61 0.61 11.75
N TYR A 33 -27.54 -0.12 12.37
CA TYR A 33 -27.92 0.10 13.77
C TYR A 33 -26.73 -0.07 14.71
N GLU A 34 -25.98 -1.18 14.62
CA GLU A 34 -24.79 -1.42 15.43
C GLU A 34 -23.74 -0.31 15.30
N HIS A 35 -23.57 0.23 14.08
CA HIS A 35 -22.64 1.34 13.85
C HIS A 35 -23.11 2.64 14.50
N ILE A 36 -24.40 2.98 14.37
CA ILE A 36 -24.99 4.17 15.00
C ILE A 36 -24.96 4.04 16.53
N GLU A 37 -25.36 2.88 17.08
CA GLU A 37 -25.27 2.62 18.53
C GLU A 37 -23.85 2.78 19.06
N GLY A 38 -22.84 2.30 18.31
CA GLY A 38 -21.43 2.49 18.67
C GLY A 38 -21.00 3.97 18.71
N ILE A 39 -21.50 4.80 17.80
CA ILE A 39 -21.25 6.25 17.79
C ILE A 39 -21.91 6.91 19.00
N LEU A 40 -23.17 6.59 19.26
CA LEU A 40 -23.93 7.16 20.38
C LEU A 40 -23.35 6.76 21.75
N ALA A 41 -22.90 5.52 21.89
CA ALA A 41 -22.26 5.02 23.13
C ALA A 41 -20.91 5.70 23.43
N GLY A 42 -20.23 6.22 22.43
CA GLY A 42 -18.96 6.94 22.59
C GLY A 42 -19.07 8.33 23.20
N GLY A 43 -20.28 8.81 23.52
CA GLY A 43 -20.55 10.06 24.27
C GLY A 43 -20.17 11.37 23.59
N ALA A 44 -19.74 11.33 22.32
CA ALA A 44 -19.32 12.48 21.54
C ALA A 44 -20.10 12.63 20.21
N ALA A 45 -21.30 12.07 20.16
CA ALA A 45 -22.12 12.12 18.95
C ALA A 45 -22.88 13.43 18.91
N ASP A 46 -22.54 14.24 17.93
CA ASP A 46 -23.41 15.26 17.39
C ASP A 46 -24.19 14.69 16.20
N ASP A 47 -25.28 15.36 15.81
CA ASP A 47 -26.13 14.94 14.72
C ASP A 47 -25.34 14.84 13.39
N GLU A 48 -24.33 15.64 13.21
CA GLU A 48 -23.49 15.67 12.01
C GLU A 48 -22.69 14.36 11.84
N ARG A 49 -22.12 13.83 12.90
CA ARG A 49 -21.42 12.53 12.88
C ARG A 49 -22.33 11.36 12.59
N VAL A 50 -23.54 11.37 13.13
CA VAL A 50 -24.54 10.34 12.86
C VAL A 50 -24.98 10.40 11.40
N LEU A 51 -25.24 11.59 10.87
CA LEU A 51 -25.61 11.79 9.47
C LEU A 51 -24.49 11.36 8.52
N GLU A 52 -23.24 11.70 8.83
CA GLU A 52 -22.07 11.27 8.06
C GLU A 52 -21.92 9.73 8.06
N ALA A 53 -22.11 9.08 9.20
CA ALA A 53 -22.09 7.64 9.31
C ALA A 53 -23.19 6.96 8.48
N ILE A 54 -24.41 7.48 8.50
CA ILE A 54 -25.53 7.02 7.69
C ILE A 54 -25.22 7.19 6.20
N ALA A 55 -24.76 8.38 5.79
CA ALA A 55 -24.41 8.67 4.40
C ALA A 55 -23.32 7.72 3.88
N ASN A 56 -22.24 7.55 4.64
CA ASN A 56 -21.14 6.64 4.30
C ASN A 56 -21.62 5.17 4.22
N HIS A 57 -22.50 4.74 5.11
CA HIS A 57 -23.09 3.41 5.07
C HIS A 57 -23.94 3.21 3.81
N VAL A 58 -24.81 4.15 3.48
CA VAL A 58 -25.68 4.10 2.28
C VAL A 58 -24.83 4.06 1.01
N ILE A 59 -23.81 4.90 0.90
CA ILE A 59 -22.89 4.91 -0.25
C ILE A 59 -22.18 3.55 -0.39
N THR A 60 -21.63 3.04 0.71
CA THR A 60 -20.90 1.77 0.74
C THR A 60 -21.80 0.60 0.36
N GLU A 61 -22.98 0.51 0.93
CA GLU A 61 -23.93 -0.58 0.65
C GLU A 61 -24.53 -0.48 -0.75
N SER A 62 -24.74 0.72 -1.27
CA SER A 62 -25.18 0.91 -2.67
C SER A 62 -24.12 0.40 -3.65
N TYR A 63 -22.84 0.68 -3.38
CA TYR A 63 -21.73 0.16 -4.17
C TYR A 63 -21.61 -1.36 -4.08
N HIS A 64 -21.69 -1.92 -2.89
CA HIS A 64 -21.66 -3.37 -2.67
C HIS A 64 -22.87 -4.07 -3.31
N HIS A 65 -24.03 -3.41 -3.33
CA HIS A 65 -25.22 -3.95 -3.99
C HIS A 65 -25.06 -4.03 -5.50
N GLY A 66 -24.46 -3.01 -6.13
CA GLY A 66 -24.08 -3.04 -7.54
C GLY A 66 -23.14 -4.21 -7.86
N ASN A 67 -22.12 -4.41 -7.04
CA ASN A 67 -21.19 -5.53 -7.17
C ASN A 67 -21.89 -6.89 -7.01
N ARG A 68 -22.80 -7.03 -6.05
CA ARG A 68 -23.61 -8.25 -5.86
C ARG A 68 -24.49 -8.54 -7.07
N THR A 69 -25.10 -7.50 -7.64
CA THR A 69 -25.95 -7.62 -8.84
C THR A 69 -25.13 -8.06 -10.05
N THR A 70 -23.99 -7.46 -10.30
CA THR A 70 -23.08 -7.87 -11.38
C THR A 70 -22.64 -9.32 -11.23
N LYS A 71 -22.21 -9.72 -10.03
CA LYS A 71 -21.83 -11.10 -9.74
C LYS A 71 -23.00 -12.09 -9.93
N HIS A 72 -24.18 -11.75 -9.42
CA HIS A 72 -25.37 -12.59 -9.55
C HIS A 72 -25.68 -12.87 -11.01
N ASN A 73 -25.68 -11.85 -11.85
CA ASN A 73 -25.94 -11.99 -13.28
C ASN A 73 -24.81 -12.70 -14.03
N ALA A 74 -23.55 -12.50 -13.64
CA ALA A 74 -22.41 -13.25 -14.19
C ALA A 74 -22.61 -14.76 -13.97
N ILE A 75 -22.89 -15.18 -12.75
CA ILE A 75 -23.08 -16.59 -12.39
C ILE A 75 -24.29 -17.18 -13.14
N ARG A 76 -25.42 -16.45 -13.22
CA ARG A 76 -26.62 -16.90 -13.94
C ARG A 76 -26.38 -17.12 -15.43
N ASN A 77 -25.50 -16.35 -16.03
CA ASN A 77 -25.15 -16.45 -17.44
C ASN A 77 -23.91 -17.36 -17.69
N GLY A 78 -23.45 -18.12 -16.71
CA GLY A 78 -22.31 -19.02 -16.85
C GLY A 78 -20.98 -18.31 -17.07
N LEU A 79 -20.91 -17.01 -16.76
CA LEU A 79 -19.70 -16.20 -16.87
C LEU A 79 -18.87 -16.29 -15.60
N ARG A 80 -17.61 -15.92 -15.75
CA ARG A 80 -16.73 -15.64 -14.63
C ARG A 80 -16.81 -14.16 -14.26
N TYR A 81 -16.19 -13.80 -13.14
CA TYR A 81 -15.99 -12.41 -12.79
C TYR A 81 -14.61 -12.20 -12.18
N ALA A 82 -14.14 -10.97 -12.24
CA ALA A 82 -12.91 -10.51 -11.61
C ALA A 82 -13.23 -9.43 -10.57
N ARG A 83 -12.31 -9.24 -9.63
CA ARG A 83 -12.31 -8.10 -8.72
C ARG A 83 -11.30 -7.09 -9.24
N VAL A 84 -11.78 -5.96 -9.72
CA VAL A 84 -10.93 -4.89 -10.27
C VAL A 84 -10.70 -3.86 -9.16
N PRO A 85 -9.45 -3.69 -8.71
CA PRO A 85 -9.15 -2.79 -7.60
C PRO A 85 -9.28 -1.34 -8.05
N SER A 86 -9.78 -0.49 -7.19
CA SER A 86 -9.84 0.95 -7.41
C SER A 86 -9.34 1.71 -6.20
N GLY A 87 -8.83 2.91 -6.43
CA GLY A 87 -8.48 3.85 -5.37
C GLY A 87 -7.66 3.24 -4.22
N LYS A 88 -8.23 3.00 -3.05
CA LYS A 88 -7.55 2.58 -1.81
C LYS A 88 -7.67 1.07 -1.53
N ALA A 89 -7.43 0.21 -2.52
CA ALA A 89 -7.47 -1.23 -2.33
C ALA A 89 -6.41 -1.68 -1.29
N CYS A 90 -6.83 -2.51 -0.34
CA CYS A 90 -5.93 -3.11 0.64
C CYS A 90 -5.27 -4.38 0.07
N ALA A 91 -4.26 -4.92 0.76
CA ALA A 91 -3.54 -6.12 0.35
C ALA A 91 -4.48 -7.31 0.07
N PHE A 92 -5.50 -7.52 0.91
CA PHE A 92 -6.50 -8.57 0.69
C PHE A 92 -7.30 -8.37 -0.61
N CYS A 93 -7.72 -7.13 -0.91
CA CYS A 93 -8.39 -6.81 -2.17
C CYS A 93 -7.46 -7.01 -3.38
N LEU A 94 -6.19 -6.63 -3.25
CA LEU A 94 -5.20 -6.82 -4.32
C LEU A 94 -4.94 -8.31 -4.57
N MET A 95 -4.89 -9.13 -3.51
CA MET A 95 -4.76 -10.59 -3.60
C MET A 95 -5.95 -11.20 -4.37
N LEU A 96 -7.16 -10.76 -4.09
CA LEU A 96 -8.32 -11.23 -4.86
C LEU A 96 -8.29 -10.71 -6.30
N ALA A 97 -7.81 -9.50 -6.53
CA ALA A 97 -7.71 -8.90 -7.85
C ALA A 97 -6.63 -9.55 -8.72
N SER A 98 -5.49 -9.95 -8.15
CA SER A 98 -4.39 -10.58 -8.90
C SER A 98 -4.74 -11.94 -9.53
N ARG A 99 -5.87 -12.53 -9.13
CA ARG A 99 -6.35 -13.80 -9.68
C ARG A 99 -7.07 -13.67 -11.03
N GLY A 100 -7.43 -12.46 -11.46
CA GLY A 100 -8.13 -12.23 -12.71
C GLY A 100 -9.58 -12.78 -12.74
N PHE A 101 -10.04 -13.19 -13.91
CA PHE A 101 -11.39 -13.72 -14.15
C PHE A 101 -11.52 -15.20 -13.77
N VAL A 102 -11.25 -15.54 -12.52
CA VAL A 102 -11.32 -16.94 -12.05
C VAL A 102 -12.60 -17.25 -11.27
N TYR A 103 -13.28 -16.23 -10.75
CA TYR A 103 -14.41 -16.43 -9.87
C TYR A 103 -15.68 -16.82 -10.65
N HIS A 104 -16.33 -17.90 -10.25
CA HIS A 104 -17.56 -18.44 -10.88
C HIS A 104 -18.63 -18.82 -9.85
N SER A 105 -18.33 -18.66 -8.55
CA SER A 105 -19.27 -18.92 -7.45
C SER A 105 -18.94 -18.01 -6.27
N LYS A 106 -19.84 -17.97 -5.28
CA LYS A 106 -19.59 -17.28 -4.00
C LYS A 106 -18.38 -17.86 -3.27
N THR A 107 -18.30 -19.19 -3.26
CA THR A 107 -17.24 -19.96 -2.60
C THR A 107 -15.88 -19.67 -3.22
N SER A 108 -15.77 -19.64 -4.55
CA SER A 108 -14.50 -19.40 -5.25
C SER A 108 -13.90 -18.02 -4.95
N ALA A 109 -14.72 -17.04 -4.57
CA ALA A 109 -14.29 -15.69 -4.21
C ALA A 109 -14.02 -15.49 -2.70
N GLY A 110 -14.08 -16.57 -1.89
CA GLY A 110 -13.92 -16.49 -0.43
C GLY A 110 -15.06 -15.75 0.27
N GLU A 111 -16.22 -15.66 -0.38
CA GLU A 111 -17.36 -14.89 0.10
C GLU A 111 -18.37 -15.72 0.91
N ASP A 112 -18.08 -16.98 1.22
CA ASP A 112 -18.97 -17.87 2.00
C ASP A 112 -19.28 -17.31 3.39
N LYS A 113 -18.42 -16.42 3.89
CA LYS A 113 -18.63 -15.67 5.14
C LYS A 113 -19.38 -14.35 4.92
N GLY A 114 -19.90 -14.09 3.72
CA GLY A 114 -20.89 -13.05 3.44
C GLY A 114 -20.39 -11.61 3.41
N HIS A 115 -19.07 -11.35 3.50
CA HIS A 115 -18.62 -9.99 3.77
C HIS A 115 -17.59 -9.48 2.75
N TYR A 116 -18.00 -8.44 2.00
CA TYR A 116 -17.02 -7.42 1.65
C TYR A 116 -16.52 -6.83 2.97
N HIS A 117 -15.18 -6.74 3.16
CA HIS A 117 -14.70 -6.03 4.34
C HIS A 117 -15.13 -4.55 4.29
N ASN A 118 -15.28 -3.93 5.43
CA ASN A 118 -15.57 -2.52 5.54
C ASN A 118 -14.58 -1.71 4.69
N HIS A 119 -15.07 -0.73 3.92
CA HIS A 119 -14.27 0.09 3.00
C HIS A 119 -13.65 -0.65 1.78
N CYS A 120 -14.25 -1.76 1.34
CA CYS A 120 -13.86 -2.37 0.07
C CYS A 120 -14.30 -1.50 -1.12
N HIS A 121 -13.34 -1.08 -1.95
CA HIS A 121 -13.56 -0.26 -3.13
C HIS A 121 -13.31 -1.00 -4.47
N CYS A 122 -13.24 -2.33 -4.45
CA CYS A 122 -13.06 -3.12 -5.66
C CYS A 122 -14.37 -3.26 -6.43
N ALA A 123 -14.34 -3.01 -7.74
CA ALA A 123 -15.45 -3.30 -8.63
C ALA A 123 -15.50 -4.79 -8.97
N VAL A 124 -16.69 -5.35 -9.13
CA VAL A 124 -16.89 -6.65 -9.76
C VAL A 124 -17.16 -6.44 -11.24
N VAL A 125 -16.39 -7.10 -12.09
CA VAL A 125 -16.55 -7.07 -13.56
C VAL A 125 -16.82 -8.48 -14.04
N ALA A 126 -17.91 -8.68 -14.78
CA ALA A 126 -18.25 -9.95 -15.41
C ALA A 126 -17.45 -10.13 -16.71
N GLY A 127 -17.07 -11.36 -17.01
CA GLY A 127 -16.31 -11.65 -18.22
C GLY A 127 -15.89 -13.12 -18.34
N ASN A 128 -14.87 -13.36 -19.11
CA ASN A 128 -14.24 -14.67 -19.28
C ASN A 128 -12.73 -14.61 -19.08
N LEU A 129 -12.05 -15.76 -19.06
CA LEU A 129 -10.60 -15.85 -18.82
C LEU A 129 -9.72 -15.04 -19.80
N LYS A 130 -10.22 -14.74 -21.00
CA LYS A 130 -9.47 -14.02 -22.05
C LYS A 130 -9.81 -12.53 -22.08
N MET A 131 -10.76 -12.09 -21.27
CA MET A 131 -11.21 -10.70 -21.28
C MET A 131 -10.15 -9.78 -20.68
N LYS A 132 -9.88 -8.69 -21.40
CA LYS A 132 -9.01 -7.61 -20.91
C LYS A 132 -9.85 -6.41 -20.52
N VAL A 133 -9.58 -5.86 -19.36
CA VAL A 133 -10.21 -4.64 -18.85
C VAL A 133 -9.16 -3.54 -18.86
N SER A 134 -9.50 -2.39 -19.44
CA SER A 134 -8.58 -1.25 -19.47
C SER A 134 -8.17 -0.82 -18.04
N GLY A 135 -6.87 -0.66 -17.83
CA GLY A 135 -6.32 -0.30 -16.52
C GLY A 135 -6.31 -1.43 -15.48
N TYR A 136 -6.56 -2.67 -15.89
CA TYR A 136 -6.51 -3.84 -15.01
C TYR A 136 -5.59 -4.92 -15.60
N ASP A 137 -4.49 -5.17 -14.93
CA ASP A 137 -3.47 -6.16 -15.26
C ASP A 137 -3.21 -7.04 -14.02
N PRO A 138 -3.90 -8.20 -13.93
CA PRO A 138 -3.79 -9.07 -12.76
C PRO A 138 -2.39 -9.70 -12.61
N ASP A 139 -1.73 -10.05 -13.71
CA ASP A 139 -0.40 -10.67 -13.67
C ASP A 139 0.65 -9.67 -13.19
N GLY A 140 0.71 -8.49 -13.78
CA GLY A 140 1.61 -7.43 -13.34
C GLY A 140 1.28 -6.92 -11.93
N LEU A 141 0.02 -6.97 -11.49
CA LEU A 141 -0.34 -6.70 -10.10
C LEU A 141 0.28 -7.75 -9.16
N ASN A 142 0.22 -9.02 -9.54
CA ASN A 142 0.84 -10.10 -8.76
C ASN A 142 2.36 -9.93 -8.66
N GLU A 143 3.03 -9.60 -9.77
CA GLU A 143 4.47 -9.33 -9.79
C GLU A 143 4.86 -8.20 -8.84
N ARG A 144 4.17 -7.06 -8.91
CA ARG A 144 4.42 -5.91 -8.03
C ARG A 144 4.17 -6.23 -6.55
N MET A 145 3.17 -7.04 -6.24
CA MET A 145 2.90 -7.47 -4.87
C MET A 145 3.95 -8.46 -4.36
N ASN A 146 4.48 -9.33 -5.22
CA ASN A 146 5.63 -10.18 -4.89
C ASN A 146 6.87 -9.33 -4.59
N GLU A 147 7.18 -8.33 -5.41
CA GLU A 147 8.29 -7.41 -5.18
C GLU A 147 8.14 -6.65 -3.84
N LEU A 148 6.93 -6.15 -3.57
CA LEU A 148 6.65 -5.46 -2.31
C LEU A 148 6.82 -6.39 -1.10
N ALA A 149 6.33 -7.61 -1.18
CA ALA A 149 6.45 -8.61 -0.11
C ALA A 149 7.90 -9.03 0.10
N ALA A 150 8.64 -9.29 -0.97
CA ALA A 150 10.07 -9.63 -0.92
C ALA A 150 10.87 -8.50 -0.25
N SER A 151 10.54 -7.22 -0.49
CA SER A 151 11.17 -6.10 0.20
C SER A 151 10.99 -6.11 1.73
N LEU A 152 10.05 -6.91 2.22
CA LEU A 152 9.71 -7.08 3.64
C LEU A 152 10.15 -8.45 4.19
N GLY A 153 10.78 -9.31 3.37
CA GLY A 153 11.13 -10.68 3.73
C GLY A 153 9.89 -11.57 3.87
N ILE A 154 8.85 -11.34 3.07
CA ILE A 154 7.62 -12.17 3.01
C ILE A 154 7.65 -12.97 1.72
N ASP A 155 7.72 -14.30 1.83
CA ASP A 155 7.84 -15.20 0.68
C ASP A 155 6.51 -15.40 -0.06
N ASP A 156 5.40 -15.53 0.65
CA ASP A 156 4.05 -15.69 0.10
C ASP A 156 3.15 -14.51 0.49
N TRP A 157 3.09 -13.53 -0.41
CA TRP A 157 2.26 -12.35 -0.17
C TRP A 157 0.75 -12.65 -0.15
N ALA A 158 0.30 -13.67 -0.89
CA ALA A 158 -1.11 -14.01 -0.95
C ALA A 158 -1.58 -14.63 0.36
N ALA A 159 -0.78 -15.52 0.95
CA ALA A 159 -1.03 -16.04 2.30
C ALA A 159 -0.94 -14.92 3.34
N ALA A 160 0.06 -14.04 3.25
CA ALA A 160 0.23 -12.91 4.15
C ALA A 160 -0.93 -11.89 4.05
N ALA A 161 -1.51 -11.69 2.86
CA ALA A 161 -2.68 -10.84 2.68
C ALA A 161 -3.96 -11.40 3.33
N ALA A 162 -4.04 -12.71 3.52
CA ALA A 162 -5.12 -13.39 4.22
C ALA A 162 -4.89 -13.49 5.74
N ASP A 163 -3.66 -13.34 6.21
CA ASP A 163 -3.29 -13.33 7.62
C ASP A 163 -3.60 -11.98 8.26
N LYS A 164 -4.12 -11.99 9.50
CA LYS A 164 -4.56 -10.78 10.22
C LYS A 164 -3.43 -9.81 10.54
N GLU A 165 -2.26 -10.29 10.92
CA GLU A 165 -1.14 -9.43 11.34
C GLU A 165 -0.26 -9.04 10.14
N LEU A 166 0.02 -9.98 9.24
CA LEU A 166 0.82 -9.71 8.05
C LEU A 166 0.11 -8.78 7.07
N THR A 167 -1.22 -8.88 6.93
CA THR A 167 -1.99 -7.94 6.09
C THR A 167 -1.88 -6.49 6.59
N LYS A 168 -1.73 -6.26 7.90
CA LYS A 168 -1.47 -4.92 8.44
C LYS A 168 -0.08 -4.40 8.03
N VAL A 169 0.90 -5.30 7.98
CA VAL A 169 2.26 -4.97 7.53
C VAL A 169 2.25 -4.60 6.05
N LEU A 170 1.62 -5.42 5.21
CA LEU A 170 1.45 -5.15 3.78
C LEU A 170 0.69 -3.86 3.52
N ASN A 171 -0.42 -3.60 4.20
CA ASN A 171 -1.21 -2.38 4.03
C ASN A 171 -0.43 -1.11 4.41
N ARG A 172 0.42 -1.19 5.44
CA ARG A 172 1.28 -0.08 5.83
C ARG A 172 2.34 0.20 4.77
N GLU A 173 2.90 -0.85 4.17
CA GLU A 173 3.86 -0.69 3.09
C GLU A 173 3.21 -0.20 1.79
N LEU A 174 2.02 -0.66 1.47
CA LEU A 174 1.21 -0.17 0.35
C LEU A 174 0.91 1.33 0.45
N ALA A 175 0.73 1.84 1.69
CA ALA A 175 0.51 3.27 1.91
C ALA A 175 1.74 4.14 1.61
N GLU A 176 2.94 3.57 1.59
CA GLU A 176 4.19 4.24 1.23
C GLU A 176 4.44 4.25 -0.30
N ARG A 177 3.68 3.45 -1.07
CA ARG A 177 3.86 3.31 -2.52
C ARG A 177 2.91 4.23 -3.29
N ASP A 178 3.37 4.66 -4.47
CA ASP A 178 2.51 5.35 -5.43
C ASP A 178 1.40 4.44 -5.91
N ARG A 179 0.22 4.99 -5.95
CA ARG A 179 -0.96 4.22 -6.30
C ARG A 179 -1.00 3.77 -7.73
N CYS A 180 -0.56 4.62 -8.65
CA CYS A 180 -0.51 4.27 -10.06
C CYS A 180 0.49 3.15 -10.29
N TRP A 181 1.60 3.15 -9.55
CA TRP A 181 2.55 2.04 -9.59
C TRP A 181 1.92 0.73 -9.10
N VAL A 182 1.27 0.74 -7.95
CA VAL A 182 0.63 -0.47 -7.40
C VAL A 182 -0.40 -1.05 -8.37
N LEU A 183 -1.26 -0.21 -8.94
CA LEU A 183 -2.39 -0.69 -9.75
C LEU A 183 -2.02 -1.03 -11.19
N ASN A 184 -1.09 -0.31 -11.81
CA ASN A 184 -0.79 -0.45 -13.24
C ASN A 184 0.70 -0.38 -13.60
N GLY A 185 1.60 -0.37 -12.59
CA GLY A 185 3.05 -0.36 -12.81
C GLY A 185 3.62 0.98 -13.31
N LYS A 186 2.84 2.05 -13.30
CA LYS A 186 3.34 3.36 -13.73
C LYS A 186 4.36 3.89 -12.72
N VAL A 187 5.62 3.90 -13.11
CA VAL A 187 6.72 4.39 -12.27
C VAL A 187 6.54 5.88 -11.97
N PRO A 188 6.54 6.31 -10.71
CA PRO A 188 6.44 7.72 -10.35
C PRO A 188 7.68 8.51 -10.82
N PHE A 189 7.44 9.74 -11.22
CA PHE A 189 8.53 10.66 -11.59
C PHE A 189 9.23 11.19 -10.36
N VAL A 190 10.54 11.49 -10.50
CA VAL A 190 11.27 12.30 -9.54
C VAL A 190 10.95 13.76 -9.79
N GLU A 191 10.45 14.44 -8.78
CA GLU A 191 9.96 15.81 -8.83
C GLU A 191 10.78 16.72 -7.92
N PHE A 192 10.69 18.02 -8.15
CA PHE A 192 11.32 19.03 -7.30
C PHE A 192 10.24 20.04 -6.86
N GLU A 193 10.17 20.32 -5.57
CA GLU A 193 9.20 21.25 -5.00
C GLU A 193 9.29 22.65 -5.66
N ASN A 194 10.52 23.09 -5.95
CA ASN A 194 10.82 24.36 -6.60
C ASN A 194 12.22 24.37 -7.23
N LYS A 195 12.57 25.48 -7.89
CA LYS A 195 13.90 25.67 -8.53
C LYS A 195 15.06 25.57 -7.56
N LEU A 196 14.88 25.98 -6.30
CA LEU A 196 15.91 25.92 -5.27
C LEU A 196 16.17 24.47 -4.84
N ALA A 197 15.12 23.67 -4.63
CA ALA A 197 15.25 22.24 -4.35
C ALA A 197 16.01 21.52 -5.48
N LYS A 198 15.72 21.86 -6.74
CA LYS A 198 16.45 21.32 -7.90
C LYS A 198 17.91 21.71 -7.92
N LYS A 199 18.23 22.95 -7.53
CA LYS A 199 19.63 23.45 -7.47
C LYS A 199 20.43 22.79 -6.34
N ASN A 200 19.78 22.46 -5.23
CA ASN A 200 20.43 21.90 -4.05
C ASN A 200 20.59 20.37 -4.11
N ALA A 201 19.75 19.67 -4.89
CA ALA A 201 19.84 18.23 -5.02
C ALA A 201 21.13 17.82 -5.76
N HIS A 202 21.87 16.87 -5.20
CA HIS A 202 23.08 16.33 -5.81
C HIS A 202 22.76 15.22 -6.82
N ASP A 203 23.57 15.06 -7.85
CA ASP A 203 23.35 14.06 -8.90
C ASP A 203 23.20 12.64 -8.35
N HIS A 204 24.01 12.25 -7.36
CA HIS A 204 23.94 10.94 -6.73
C HIS A 204 22.64 10.73 -5.93
N GLU A 205 22.06 11.77 -5.34
CA GLU A 205 20.76 11.73 -4.66
C GLU A 205 19.63 11.60 -5.67
N ILE A 206 19.72 12.30 -6.81
CA ILE A 206 18.76 12.19 -7.91
C ILE A 206 18.77 10.76 -8.47
N GLU A 207 19.93 10.17 -8.69
CA GLU A 207 20.05 8.79 -9.15
C GLU A 207 19.51 7.78 -8.12
N GLN A 208 19.76 7.99 -6.84
CA GLN A 208 19.16 7.20 -5.76
C GLN A 208 17.62 7.34 -5.75
N ALA A 209 17.09 8.55 -5.91
CA ALA A 209 15.66 8.80 -6.00
C ALA A 209 15.01 8.12 -7.23
N LYS A 210 15.70 8.10 -8.38
CA LYS A 210 15.26 7.36 -9.56
C LYS A 210 15.19 5.84 -9.31
N ARG A 211 16.13 5.27 -8.55
CA ARG A 211 16.08 3.87 -8.13
C ARG A 211 14.87 3.62 -7.23
N LEU A 212 14.66 4.46 -6.23
CA LEU A 212 13.49 4.36 -5.34
C LEU A 212 12.16 4.45 -6.10
N SER A 213 12.08 5.32 -7.11
CA SER A 213 10.85 5.49 -7.90
C SER A 213 10.47 4.24 -8.68
N ARG A 214 11.44 3.42 -9.12
CA ARG A 214 11.18 2.12 -9.78
C ARG A 214 10.43 1.15 -8.88
N HIS A 215 10.61 1.27 -7.56
CA HIS A 215 9.90 0.51 -6.54
C HIS A 215 8.60 1.20 -6.06
N GLY A 216 8.12 2.17 -6.80
CA GLY A 216 6.87 2.87 -6.52
C GLY A 216 6.95 3.93 -5.44
N ILE A 217 8.13 4.32 -4.98
CA ILE A 217 8.29 5.40 -4.00
C ILE A 217 8.24 6.76 -4.73
N LYS A 218 7.26 7.59 -4.39
CA LYS A 218 7.21 8.96 -4.90
C LYS A 218 8.32 9.80 -4.27
N CYS A 219 9.19 10.37 -5.09
CA CYS A 219 10.33 11.16 -4.68
C CYS A 219 10.15 12.61 -5.12
N VAL A 220 9.87 13.49 -4.16
CA VAL A 220 9.77 14.94 -4.38
C VAL A 220 10.85 15.61 -3.53
N PHE A 221 11.90 16.10 -4.18
CA PHE A 221 12.95 16.86 -3.49
C PHE A 221 12.40 18.16 -2.92
N GLN A 222 12.78 18.46 -1.69
CA GLN A 222 12.45 19.71 -1.02
C GLN A 222 13.74 20.51 -0.69
N VAL A 223 13.56 21.74 -0.24
CA VAL A 223 14.70 22.55 0.22
C VAL A 223 15.25 21.94 1.52
N ASP A 224 16.55 21.76 1.62
CA ASP A 224 17.25 21.05 2.69
C ASP A 224 17.08 21.65 4.09
N TYR A 225 16.60 22.87 4.20
CA TYR A 225 16.50 23.57 5.47
C TYR A 225 15.32 24.54 5.52
N GLU A 226 14.89 24.83 6.72
CA GLU A 226 13.85 25.79 7.05
C GLU A 226 14.39 26.78 8.10
N ARG A 227 14.06 28.05 7.94
CA ARG A 227 14.44 29.08 8.89
C ARG A 227 13.43 29.12 10.01
N VAL A 228 13.69 28.57 11.19
CA VAL A 228 12.63 28.43 12.19
C VAL A 228 13.03 28.36 13.65
N ASP A 229 14.23 28.41 14.06
CA ASP A 229 14.43 28.45 15.49
C ASP A 229 14.38 29.89 16.03
N LYS A 230 14.10 30.03 17.33
CA LYS A 230 14.05 31.33 18.04
C LYS A 230 15.39 32.07 18.03
N LYS A 231 16.47 31.41 17.62
CA LYS A 231 17.86 31.92 17.52
C LYS A 231 18.26 32.23 16.09
N GLY A 232 17.36 32.08 15.09
CA GLY A 232 17.65 32.28 13.68
C GLY A 232 18.49 31.18 13.02
N THR A 233 18.64 30.00 13.67
CA THR A 233 19.37 28.86 13.15
C THR A 233 18.57 28.14 12.07
N LEU A 234 19.21 27.75 10.97
CA LEU A 234 18.59 26.93 9.94
C LEU A 234 18.37 25.50 10.46
N ILE A 235 17.12 25.06 10.41
CA ILE A 235 16.76 23.69 10.76
C ILE A 235 16.78 22.83 9.50
N GLY A 236 17.60 21.78 9.47
CA GLY A 236 17.67 20.85 8.34
C GLY A 236 16.37 20.09 8.15
N LYS A 237 15.98 19.89 6.88
CA LYS A 237 14.90 19.00 6.44
C LYS A 237 15.46 17.77 5.75
N PRO A 238 14.74 16.63 5.70
CA PRO A 238 15.10 15.49 4.86
C PRO A 238 15.16 15.87 3.38
N ASP A 239 15.88 15.08 2.58
CA ASP A 239 16.06 15.35 1.15
C ASP A 239 14.72 15.29 0.39
N LEU A 240 13.80 14.40 0.83
CA LEU A 240 12.48 14.23 0.21
C LEU A 240 11.33 14.73 1.09
N SER A 241 10.29 15.28 0.47
CA SER A 241 9.12 15.88 1.14
C SER A 241 8.28 14.88 1.95
N ASN A 242 8.36 13.58 1.63
CA ASN A 242 7.74 12.52 2.41
C ASN A 242 8.53 12.13 3.68
N GLY A 243 9.62 12.82 3.99
CA GLY A 243 10.43 12.64 5.20
C GLY A 243 11.55 11.61 5.06
N ILE A 244 11.89 11.20 3.84
CA ILE A 244 12.99 10.27 3.57
C ILE A 244 14.29 11.06 3.39
N GLU A 245 15.30 10.66 4.15
CA GLU A 245 16.68 11.12 4.00
C GLU A 245 17.45 10.15 3.13
N LEU A 246 18.16 10.62 2.12
CA LEU A 246 18.98 9.83 1.20
C LEU A 246 20.43 9.77 1.66
N LYS A 247 21.02 8.59 1.68
CA LYS A 247 22.43 8.38 2.06
C LYS A 247 23.06 7.29 1.21
N SER A 248 24.32 7.51 0.81
CA SER A 248 25.10 6.52 0.09
C SER A 248 26.05 5.75 1.02
N LEU A 249 26.18 4.45 0.76
CA LEU A 249 27.18 3.57 1.38
C LEU A 249 28.39 3.34 0.48
N THR A 250 28.48 4.02 -0.65
CA THR A 250 29.60 3.93 -1.57
C THR A 250 30.90 4.39 -0.88
N ASN A 251 32.00 3.71 -1.15
CA ASN A 251 33.34 4.06 -0.69
C ASN A 251 33.53 4.15 0.84
N THR A 252 32.77 3.37 1.62
CA THR A 252 33.03 3.30 3.06
C THR A 252 33.84 2.06 3.41
N SER A 253 34.90 2.26 4.23
CA SER A 253 35.67 1.16 4.83
C SER A 253 35.08 0.69 6.17
N ASN A 254 34.21 1.48 6.78
CA ASN A 254 33.56 1.17 8.06
C ASN A 254 32.05 1.42 7.99
N LEU A 255 31.35 0.36 7.64
CA LEU A 255 29.89 0.36 7.43
C LEU A 255 29.12 0.85 8.66
N GLU A 256 29.44 0.29 9.83
CA GLU A 256 28.72 0.59 11.06
C GLU A 256 28.86 2.06 11.48
N ARG A 257 30.08 2.60 11.42
CA ARG A 257 30.36 4.01 11.70
C ARG A 257 29.63 4.93 10.72
N ARG A 258 29.61 4.58 9.43
CA ARG A 258 28.91 5.36 8.39
C ARG A 258 27.41 5.41 8.67
N ILE A 259 26.79 4.25 8.91
CA ILE A 259 25.36 4.16 9.22
C ILE A 259 25.02 4.90 10.51
N LYS A 260 25.82 4.71 11.59
CA LYS A 260 25.65 5.42 12.86
C LYS A 260 25.63 6.94 12.69
N LYS A 261 26.60 7.49 11.93
CA LYS A 261 26.72 8.94 11.64
C LYS A 261 25.54 9.42 10.81
N SER A 262 25.20 8.70 9.75
CA SER A 262 24.07 9.03 8.85
C SER A 262 22.75 9.09 9.58
N LEU A 263 22.40 8.06 10.35
CA LEU A 263 21.16 8.02 11.13
C LEU A 263 21.12 9.06 12.24
N HIS A 264 22.27 9.40 12.85
CA HIS A 264 22.34 10.48 13.84
C HIS A 264 22.01 11.83 13.22
N ASN A 265 22.59 12.15 12.08
CA ASN A 265 22.35 13.41 11.37
C ASN A 265 20.91 13.49 10.83
N ALA A 266 20.43 12.43 10.21
CA ALA A 266 19.08 12.36 9.66
C ALA A 266 18.00 12.57 10.73
N LYS A 267 18.13 11.92 11.90
CA LYS A 267 17.16 12.04 12.99
C LYS A 267 16.98 13.46 13.52
N ARG A 268 17.98 14.34 13.36
CA ARG A 268 17.92 15.74 13.80
C ARG A 268 17.14 16.64 12.84
N LYS A 269 16.86 16.17 11.63
CA LYS A 269 16.13 16.93 10.61
C LYS A 269 14.63 17.01 10.92
N LYS A 270 14.02 18.17 10.75
CA LYS A 270 12.58 18.39 10.98
C LYS A 270 11.77 17.64 9.94
N GLY A 271 10.79 16.84 10.38
CA GLY A 271 9.96 16.02 9.50
C GLY A 271 10.60 14.70 9.06
N PHE A 272 11.76 14.33 9.63
CA PHE A 272 12.39 13.04 9.38
C PHE A 272 11.46 11.87 9.78
N LYS A 273 11.27 10.94 8.84
CA LYS A 273 10.49 9.70 9.07
C LYS A 273 11.33 8.46 8.88
N SER A 274 12.18 8.44 7.86
CA SER A 274 13.02 7.28 7.52
C SER A 274 14.30 7.70 6.79
N CYS A 275 15.25 6.77 6.72
CA CYS A 275 16.47 6.92 5.92
C CYS A 275 16.50 5.82 4.87
N ASN A 276 16.89 6.17 3.64
CA ASN A 276 17.20 5.20 2.61
C ASN A 276 18.71 5.21 2.32
N PHE A 277 19.31 4.03 2.33
CA PHE A 277 20.72 3.85 1.99
C PHE A 277 20.85 3.28 0.57
N ASP A 278 21.65 3.94 -0.25
CA ASP A 278 22.09 3.40 -1.55
C ASP A 278 23.34 2.55 -1.33
N ALA A 279 23.19 1.25 -1.51
CA ALA A 279 24.27 0.27 -1.39
C ALA A 279 24.73 -0.30 -2.74
N THR A 280 24.27 0.25 -3.87
CA THR A 280 24.60 -0.25 -5.20
C THR A 280 26.09 -0.23 -5.50
N GLY A 281 26.83 0.70 -4.90
CA GLY A 281 28.28 0.86 -5.09
C GLY A 281 29.17 0.33 -3.93
N THR A 282 28.61 -0.52 -3.03
CA THR A 282 29.36 -1.06 -1.90
C THR A 282 29.82 -2.50 -2.12
N SER A 283 30.87 -2.92 -1.41
CA SER A 283 31.35 -4.31 -1.38
C SER A 283 30.68 -5.17 -0.29
N PHE A 284 29.96 -4.56 0.64
CA PHE A 284 29.30 -5.27 1.73
C PHE A 284 28.12 -6.11 1.24
N SER A 285 27.90 -7.27 1.86
CA SER A 285 26.75 -8.12 1.60
C SER A 285 25.45 -7.53 2.16
N ASN A 286 24.30 -7.99 1.66
CA ASN A 286 22.99 -7.55 2.17
C ASN A 286 22.83 -7.85 3.66
N ASP A 287 23.35 -8.99 4.15
CA ASP A 287 23.33 -9.39 5.55
C ASP A 287 24.15 -8.44 6.45
N GLU A 288 25.34 -8.05 6.01
CA GLU A 288 26.17 -7.08 6.75
C GLU A 288 25.47 -5.72 6.83
N ILE A 289 24.89 -5.27 5.72
CA ILE A 289 24.15 -4.01 5.66
C ILE A 289 22.92 -4.09 6.57
N TYR A 290 22.15 -5.17 6.49
CA TYR A 290 20.97 -5.39 7.32
C TYR A 290 21.32 -5.37 8.81
N LYS A 291 22.31 -6.15 9.24
CA LYS A 291 22.77 -6.23 10.64
C LYS A 291 23.21 -4.87 11.16
N ALA A 292 24.03 -4.15 10.38
CA ALA A 292 24.53 -2.83 10.74
C ALA A 292 23.42 -1.77 10.84
N ILE A 293 22.48 -1.75 9.89
CA ILE A 293 21.33 -0.83 9.92
C ILE A 293 20.45 -1.16 11.11
N ASN A 294 20.06 -2.43 11.29
CA ASN A 294 19.17 -2.87 12.36
C ASN A 294 19.72 -2.50 13.74
N SER A 295 20.98 -2.82 14.00
CA SER A 295 21.68 -2.48 15.25
C SER A 295 21.66 -0.98 15.54
N GLN A 296 22.02 -0.15 14.56
CA GLN A 296 22.12 1.30 14.76
C GLN A 296 20.75 1.98 14.81
N ALA A 297 19.77 1.50 14.03
CA ALA A 297 18.41 2.04 14.04
C ALA A 297 17.69 1.74 15.36
N MET A 298 17.87 0.54 15.94
CA MET A 298 17.37 0.19 17.27
C MET A 298 17.94 1.14 18.34
N LYS A 299 19.26 1.31 18.40
CA LYS A 299 19.94 2.22 19.36
C LYS A 299 19.43 3.66 19.25
N LYS A 300 19.01 4.06 18.06
CA LYS A 300 18.52 5.43 17.79
C LYS A 300 16.98 5.55 17.82
N ARG A 301 16.25 4.47 18.05
CA ARG A 301 14.79 4.44 18.03
C ARG A 301 14.22 5.00 16.71
N ILE A 302 14.73 4.51 15.59
CA ILE A 302 14.24 4.82 14.24
C ILE A 302 13.43 3.63 13.76
N ASN A 303 12.14 3.81 13.54
CA ASN A 303 11.19 2.71 13.30
C ASN A 303 11.26 2.12 11.90
N ARG A 304 11.82 2.83 10.93
CA ARG A 304 11.89 2.40 9.53
C ARG A 304 13.18 2.91 8.91
N VAL A 305 13.91 2.01 8.28
CA VAL A 305 15.05 2.29 7.42
C VAL A 305 14.93 1.40 6.20
N SER A 306 15.42 1.83 5.06
CA SER A 306 15.46 1.02 3.84
C SER A 306 16.82 1.13 3.17
N PHE A 307 17.12 0.18 2.29
CA PHE A 307 18.29 0.27 1.42
C PHE A 307 18.01 -0.33 0.04
N ILE A 308 18.76 0.11 -0.95
CA ILE A 308 18.80 -0.47 -2.29
C ILE A 308 20.12 -1.22 -2.39
N ASP A 309 20.07 -2.50 -2.70
CA ASP A 309 21.25 -3.36 -2.78
C ASP A 309 21.98 -3.23 -4.14
N ARG A 310 23.02 -4.03 -4.34
CA ARG A 310 23.81 -4.04 -5.58
C ARG A 310 23.01 -4.42 -6.83
N ASN A 311 22.00 -5.25 -6.67
CA ASN A 311 21.14 -5.69 -7.76
C ASN A 311 20.08 -4.63 -8.11
N GLY A 312 19.93 -3.61 -7.26
CA GLY A 312 18.89 -2.61 -7.34
C GLY A 312 17.62 -2.99 -6.60
N ASP A 313 17.63 -4.08 -5.83
CA ASP A 313 16.48 -4.54 -5.05
C ASP A 313 16.28 -3.66 -3.81
N TYR A 314 15.01 -3.40 -3.49
CA TYR A 314 14.62 -2.53 -2.38
C TYR A 314 14.26 -3.34 -1.13
N HIS A 315 14.97 -3.09 -0.05
CA HIS A 315 14.80 -3.76 1.24
C HIS A 315 14.30 -2.79 2.31
N VAL A 316 13.34 -3.24 3.13
CA VAL A 316 12.76 -2.45 4.22
C VAL A 316 13.05 -3.11 5.55
N ILE A 317 13.69 -2.36 6.44
CA ILE A 317 13.97 -2.77 7.83
C ILE A 317 13.03 -2.01 8.75
N LYS A 318 12.09 -2.74 9.37
CA LYS A 318 11.17 -2.21 10.37
C LYS A 318 11.69 -2.54 11.76
N ILE A 319 12.03 -1.50 12.50
CA ILE A 319 12.49 -1.65 13.88
C ILE A 319 11.25 -1.60 14.77
N ARG A 320 10.93 -2.70 15.43
CA ARG A 320 9.87 -2.71 16.47
C ARG A 320 10.34 -1.86 17.64
N GLY A 321 9.62 -0.79 17.93
CA GLY A 321 9.83 0.01 19.12
C GLY A 321 9.67 -0.85 20.36
N ALA A 322 10.50 -0.63 21.36
CA ALA A 322 10.41 -1.23 22.67
C ALA A 322 9.16 -0.74 23.43
N THR A 323 7.99 -1.29 23.09
CA THR A 323 6.73 -1.11 23.81
C THR A 323 5.89 -2.37 23.67
N ALA A 324 6.32 -3.46 24.25
CA ALA A 324 5.56 -4.50 24.93
C ALA A 324 6.55 -5.55 25.47
N PRO A 325 6.59 -5.83 26.79
CA PRO A 325 7.32 -6.97 27.31
C PRO A 325 6.57 -8.24 26.86
N GLY A 326 7.22 -9.12 26.09
CA GLY A 326 6.70 -10.44 25.78
C GLY A 326 6.62 -10.89 24.32
N GLN A 327 7.15 -10.14 23.34
CA GLN A 327 7.22 -10.62 21.97
C GLN A 327 8.67 -10.75 21.51
N ASN A 328 9.06 -12.00 21.25
CA ASN A 328 10.37 -12.42 20.75
C ASN A 328 10.69 -11.78 19.38
N PRO A 329 11.95 -11.33 19.12
CA PRO A 329 12.36 -10.70 17.87
C PRO A 329 12.72 -11.68 16.74
N GLU A 330 12.33 -12.96 16.83
CA GLU A 330 12.88 -14.04 15.96
C GLU A 330 12.13 -14.35 14.67
N VAL A 331 11.29 -13.51 14.12
CA VAL A 331 10.45 -13.93 12.98
C VAL A 331 10.73 -13.20 11.70
N PHE A 332 11.89 -12.68 11.39
CA PHE A 332 12.20 -12.24 10.01
C PHE A 332 13.72 -12.09 9.83
N ALA A 333 14.46 -13.22 9.92
CA ALA A 333 15.74 -13.34 9.26
C ALA A 333 15.49 -13.88 7.84
N PRO A 334 16.07 -13.30 6.79
CA PRO A 334 16.08 -13.94 5.50
C PRO A 334 16.93 -15.21 5.59
N HIS A 335 16.38 -16.32 5.12
CA HIS A 335 17.12 -17.56 4.85
C HIS A 335 17.93 -17.39 3.57
#